data_48d26b895d343e0f57fdc025cca45a15
#
_entry.id   48d26b895d343e0f57fdc025cca45a15
#
_cell.length_a   1.000
_cell.length_b   1.000
_cell.length_c   1.000
_cell.angle_alpha   90.00
_cell.angle_beta   90.00
_cell.angle_gamma   90.00
#
_symmetry.space_group_name_H-M   'P 1'
#
loop_
_entity.id
_entity.type
_entity.pdbx_description
1 polymer ?
#
loop_
_entity_poly.entity_id
_entity_poly.type
_entity_poly.pdbx_seq_one_letter_code
_entity_poly.pdbx_strand_id
1 'polypeptide(L)'
;MKHLNTYITEYIIKNKLDKPIDSEDHYKYFPETKQELIDNIKELFNKGETNLNCIDTSKITDMSRLFESYENINFDISRWNVSNVKDMSYMFFGCKLFDCNLSDWDVSNVENMCTMFAGCHKFKGEGLENWNVGNVTNMYSMFENCENFNCDLSKWNVSKVKDIQYMFYKCKKFNCNLSKWNVNKVKDMNYALDDCTSLKNKPSWYEE
;
A
#
# COMPACT_ATOMS: atom_id res chain seq x y z
N MET A 1 -17.91 6.19 11.58
CA MET A 1 -17.04 5.37 10.74
C MET A 1 -16.68 4.01 11.34
N LYS A 2 -16.24 3.88 12.61
CA LYS A 2 -15.89 2.56 13.21
C LYS A 2 -17.02 1.52 13.14
N HIS A 3 -18.29 1.87 13.36
CA HIS A 3 -19.41 0.92 13.34
C HIS A 3 -19.74 0.36 11.95
N LEU A 4 -19.57 1.15 10.89
CA LEU A 4 -19.86 0.69 9.52
C LEU A 4 -18.83 -0.34 9.06
N ASN A 5 -17.53 -0.10 9.32
CA ASN A 5 -16.46 -1.03 8.98
C ASN A 5 -16.64 -2.39 9.68
N THR A 6 -17.03 -2.40 10.95
CA THR A 6 -17.27 -3.65 11.68
C THR A 6 -18.42 -4.45 11.06
N TYR A 7 -19.52 -3.80 10.71
CA TYR A 7 -20.68 -4.46 10.11
C TYR A 7 -20.37 -5.05 8.72
N ILE A 8 -19.67 -4.28 7.85
CA ILE A 8 -19.25 -4.74 6.52
C ILE A 8 -18.31 -5.94 6.64
N THR A 9 -17.34 -5.88 7.56
CA THR A 9 -16.39 -6.96 7.82
C THR A 9 -17.11 -8.25 8.23
N GLU A 10 -18.06 -8.17 9.16
CA GLU A 10 -18.83 -9.33 9.63
C GLU A 10 -19.69 -9.93 8.49
N TYR A 11 -20.29 -9.09 7.64
CA TYR A 11 -21.08 -9.53 6.50
C TYR A 11 -20.25 -10.30 5.47
N ILE A 12 -19.07 -9.78 5.10
CA ILE A 12 -18.17 -10.42 4.12
C ILE A 12 -17.64 -11.76 4.66
N ILE A 13 -17.20 -11.82 5.93
CA ILE A 13 -16.71 -13.05 6.57
C ILE A 13 -17.82 -14.12 6.58
N LYS A 14 -19.07 -13.73 6.85
CA LYS A 14 -20.19 -14.65 6.97
C LYS A 14 -20.62 -15.26 5.63
N ASN A 15 -20.44 -14.54 4.53
CA ASN A 15 -21.03 -14.95 3.24
C ASN A 15 -20.05 -15.61 2.25
N LYS A 16 -18.73 -15.66 2.52
CA LYS A 16 -17.68 -16.35 1.71
C LYS A 16 -18.00 -16.34 0.20
N LEU A 17 -18.05 -15.17 -0.41
CA LEU A 17 -18.37 -15.05 -1.84
C LEU A 17 -17.09 -14.74 -2.64
N ASP A 18 -16.29 -15.77 -2.92
CA ASP A 18 -15.28 -15.74 -3.99
C ASP A 18 -15.99 -16.05 -5.31
N LYS A 19 -16.55 -15.06 -5.97
CA LYS A 19 -16.98 -15.21 -7.36
C LYS A 19 -15.88 -14.69 -8.29
N PRO A 20 -15.38 -15.48 -9.24
CA PRO A 20 -14.53 -14.98 -10.30
C PRO A 20 -15.32 -13.96 -11.15
N ILE A 21 -14.69 -12.82 -11.46
CA ILE A 21 -15.23 -11.91 -12.48
C ILE A 21 -15.07 -12.60 -13.82
N ASP A 22 -16.15 -12.65 -14.62
CA ASP A 22 -16.13 -13.14 -16.00
C ASP A 22 -15.03 -12.42 -16.80
N SER A 23 -14.40 -13.17 -17.70
CA SER A 23 -13.19 -12.83 -18.45
C SER A 23 -13.34 -11.71 -19.49
N GLU A 24 -14.39 -10.92 -19.47
CA GLU A 24 -14.55 -9.74 -20.30
C GLU A 24 -14.31 -8.48 -19.45
N ASP A 25 -13.27 -7.74 -19.81
CA ASP A 25 -12.76 -6.52 -19.16
C ASP A 25 -13.73 -5.33 -19.25
N HIS A 26 -14.89 -5.44 -18.59
CA HIS A 26 -15.85 -4.35 -18.59
C HIS A 26 -15.90 -3.72 -17.20
N TYR A 27 -15.37 -2.48 -17.09
CA TYR A 27 -15.62 -1.64 -15.94
C TYR A 27 -17.13 -1.42 -15.75
N LYS A 28 -17.57 -1.46 -14.49
CA LYS A 28 -18.97 -1.22 -14.10
C LYS A 28 -19.17 0.10 -13.39
N TYR A 29 -18.09 0.65 -12.85
CA TYR A 29 -18.07 1.89 -12.08
C TYR A 29 -17.00 2.84 -12.65
N PHE A 30 -17.33 4.11 -12.79
CA PHE A 30 -16.49 5.13 -13.42
C PHE A 30 -16.40 6.39 -12.55
N PRO A 31 -15.84 6.30 -11.33
CA PRO A 31 -15.74 7.46 -10.44
C PRO A 31 -14.83 8.55 -11.04
N GLU A 32 -15.29 9.78 -10.95
CA GLU A 32 -14.52 10.96 -11.34
C GLU A 32 -13.87 11.66 -10.14
N THR A 33 -14.36 11.36 -8.94
CA THR A 33 -13.91 11.92 -7.68
C THR A 33 -13.58 10.82 -6.68
N LYS A 34 -12.72 11.16 -5.72
CA LYS A 34 -12.40 10.26 -4.59
C LYS A 34 -13.65 9.87 -3.80
N GLN A 35 -14.62 10.77 -3.63
CA GLN A 35 -15.85 10.47 -2.89
C GLN A 35 -16.70 9.43 -3.64
N GLU A 36 -16.85 9.55 -4.96
CA GLU A 36 -17.53 8.55 -5.78
C GLU A 36 -16.83 7.20 -5.73
N LEU A 37 -15.49 7.17 -5.78
CA LEU A 37 -14.71 5.95 -5.60
C LEU A 37 -15.01 5.29 -4.25
N ILE A 38 -15.01 6.06 -3.16
CA ILE A 38 -15.34 5.57 -1.82
C ILE A 38 -16.77 4.97 -1.78
N ASP A 39 -17.72 5.62 -2.43
CA ASP A 39 -19.11 5.18 -2.42
C ASP A 39 -19.29 3.89 -3.26
N ASN A 40 -18.60 3.77 -4.40
CA ASN A 40 -18.57 2.52 -5.19
C ASN A 40 -17.94 1.36 -4.40
N ILE A 41 -16.82 1.58 -3.69
CA ILE A 41 -16.18 0.57 -2.85
C ILE A 41 -17.14 0.10 -1.75
N LYS A 42 -17.81 1.03 -1.06
CA LYS A 42 -18.79 0.69 -0.02
C LYS A 42 -19.96 -0.11 -0.56
N GLU A 43 -20.46 0.27 -1.74
CA GLU A 43 -21.51 -0.48 -2.41
C GLU A 43 -21.10 -1.93 -2.68
N LEU A 44 -19.89 -2.14 -3.23
CA LEU A 44 -19.36 -3.47 -3.53
C LEU A 44 -19.16 -4.29 -2.25
N PHE A 45 -18.55 -3.72 -1.22
CA PHE A 45 -18.39 -4.40 0.06
C PHE A 45 -19.74 -4.75 0.72
N ASN A 46 -20.76 -3.89 0.61
CA ASN A 46 -22.11 -4.18 1.08
C ASN A 46 -22.76 -5.36 0.32
N LYS A 47 -22.34 -5.62 -0.92
CA LYS A 47 -22.77 -6.79 -1.72
C LYS A 47 -21.93 -8.04 -1.41
N GLY A 48 -20.90 -7.94 -0.55
CA GLY A 48 -19.96 -9.02 -0.26
C GLY A 48 -18.86 -9.20 -1.31
N GLU A 49 -18.73 -8.25 -2.26
CA GLU A 49 -17.71 -8.30 -3.29
C GLU A 49 -16.38 -7.77 -2.74
N THR A 50 -15.30 -8.54 -2.94
CA THR A 50 -13.94 -8.14 -2.56
C THR A 50 -13.02 -7.95 -3.75
N ASN A 51 -13.45 -8.35 -4.96
CA ASN A 51 -12.75 -8.00 -6.18
C ASN A 51 -13.28 -6.65 -6.70
N LEU A 52 -12.43 -5.63 -6.60
CA LEU A 52 -12.77 -4.25 -6.95
C LEU A 52 -12.25 -3.85 -8.34
N ASN A 53 -11.71 -4.79 -9.14
CA ASN A 53 -11.14 -4.51 -10.46
C ASN A 53 -12.17 -4.08 -11.51
N CYS A 54 -13.47 -4.12 -11.17
CA CYS A 54 -14.54 -3.58 -12.02
C CYS A 54 -14.71 -2.05 -11.91
N ILE A 55 -13.86 -1.35 -11.13
CA ILE A 55 -13.86 0.11 -11.00
C ILE A 55 -12.77 0.68 -11.90
N ASP A 56 -13.13 1.59 -12.82
CA ASP A 56 -12.17 2.40 -13.56
C ASP A 56 -11.63 3.54 -12.67
N THR A 57 -10.36 3.42 -12.28
CA THR A 57 -9.72 4.41 -11.40
C THR A 57 -8.88 5.46 -12.15
N SER A 58 -8.92 5.45 -13.48
CA SER A 58 -8.05 6.26 -14.34
C SER A 58 -8.14 7.77 -14.12
N LYS A 59 -9.27 8.27 -13.59
CA LYS A 59 -9.48 9.71 -13.30
C LYS A 59 -9.07 10.12 -11.88
N ILE A 60 -8.73 9.15 -11.02
CA ILE A 60 -8.44 9.42 -9.62
C ILE A 60 -6.99 9.88 -9.44
N THR A 61 -6.80 10.98 -8.74
CA THR A 61 -5.47 11.59 -8.48
C THR A 61 -5.07 11.55 -6.99
N ASP A 62 -6.03 11.29 -6.09
CA ASP A 62 -5.84 11.16 -4.64
C ASP A 62 -6.51 9.87 -4.15
N MET A 63 -5.69 8.93 -3.65
CA MET A 63 -6.14 7.69 -3.02
C MET A 63 -5.76 7.64 -1.54
N SER A 64 -5.42 8.79 -0.93
CA SER A 64 -5.06 8.85 0.47
C SER A 64 -6.19 8.30 1.35
N ARG A 65 -5.85 7.49 2.37
CA ARG A 65 -6.79 6.91 3.36
C ARG A 65 -7.94 6.07 2.79
N LEU A 66 -7.85 5.62 1.53
CA LEU A 66 -8.98 4.98 0.84
C LEU A 66 -9.48 3.71 1.54
N PHE A 67 -8.55 2.91 2.06
CA PHE A 67 -8.84 1.67 2.79
C PHE A 67 -8.38 1.71 4.25
N GLU A 68 -8.17 2.90 4.81
CA GLU A 68 -7.69 3.06 6.17
C GLU A 68 -8.54 2.26 7.17
N SER A 69 -7.89 1.38 7.96
CA SER A 69 -8.51 0.56 9.00
C SER A 69 -9.52 -0.50 8.51
N TYR A 70 -9.46 -0.95 7.26
CA TYR A 70 -10.17 -2.15 6.81
C TYR A 70 -9.41 -3.41 7.27
N GLU A 71 -9.40 -3.65 8.58
CA GLU A 71 -8.50 -4.58 9.27
C GLU A 71 -8.64 -6.05 8.85
N ASN A 72 -9.88 -6.48 8.58
CA ASN A 72 -10.26 -7.89 8.46
C ASN A 72 -10.72 -8.27 7.04
N ILE A 73 -10.41 -7.43 6.05
CA ILE A 73 -10.78 -7.66 4.66
C ILE A 73 -9.51 -7.78 3.83
N ASN A 74 -9.39 -8.84 3.05
CA ASN A 74 -8.49 -8.87 1.91
C ASN A 74 -9.32 -8.63 0.66
N PHE A 75 -8.83 -7.77 -0.23
CA PHE A 75 -9.53 -7.35 -1.44
C PHE A 75 -8.55 -7.27 -2.62
N ASP A 76 -9.09 -7.43 -3.82
CA ASP A 76 -8.31 -7.42 -5.05
C ASP A 76 -8.52 -6.11 -5.82
N ILE A 77 -7.41 -5.39 -6.00
CA ILE A 77 -7.28 -4.13 -6.73
C ILE A 77 -6.07 -4.18 -7.67
N SER A 78 -5.59 -5.39 -7.99
CA SER A 78 -4.37 -5.61 -8.76
C SER A 78 -4.37 -4.92 -10.12
N ARG A 79 -5.56 -4.73 -10.73
CA ARG A 79 -5.74 -4.15 -12.06
C ARG A 79 -6.14 -2.66 -12.05
N TRP A 80 -6.10 -2.00 -10.90
CA TRP A 80 -6.41 -0.58 -10.84
C TRP A 80 -5.39 0.27 -11.60
N ASN A 81 -5.88 1.19 -12.42
CA ASN A 81 -5.04 2.20 -13.03
C ASN A 81 -4.76 3.33 -12.03
N VAL A 82 -3.53 3.36 -11.51
CA VAL A 82 -3.07 4.37 -10.54
C VAL A 82 -2.11 5.39 -11.14
N SER A 83 -1.94 5.38 -12.46
CA SER A 83 -0.94 6.22 -13.16
C SER A 83 -1.14 7.72 -12.98
N ASN A 84 -2.33 8.18 -12.62
CA ASN A 84 -2.61 9.59 -12.35
C ASN A 84 -2.58 9.97 -10.87
N VAL A 85 -2.33 8.99 -9.97
CA VAL A 85 -2.35 9.22 -8.52
C VAL A 85 -1.08 9.93 -8.07
N LYS A 86 -1.24 10.96 -7.24
CA LYS A 86 -0.15 11.72 -6.62
C LYS A 86 -0.01 11.46 -5.13
N ASP A 87 -1.10 11.18 -4.44
CA ASP A 87 -1.11 10.94 -3.01
C ASP A 87 -1.73 9.57 -2.68
N MET A 88 -0.91 8.69 -2.08
CA MET A 88 -1.29 7.38 -1.55
C MET A 88 -1.08 7.28 -0.04
N SER A 89 -0.95 8.41 0.67
CA SER A 89 -0.70 8.40 2.10
C SER A 89 -1.82 7.69 2.86
N TYR A 90 -1.44 6.84 3.82
CA TYR A 90 -2.36 6.05 4.66
C TYR A 90 -3.32 5.13 3.89
N MET A 91 -3.11 4.88 2.58
CA MET A 91 -4.10 4.18 1.74
C MET A 91 -4.53 2.83 2.33
N PHE A 92 -3.60 2.06 2.87
CA PHE A 92 -3.84 0.75 3.48
C PHE A 92 -3.51 0.71 4.98
N PHE A 93 -3.42 1.86 5.63
CA PHE A 93 -3.07 1.90 7.05
C PHE A 93 -3.97 0.99 7.89
N GLY A 94 -3.36 0.03 8.60
CA GLY A 94 -4.07 -0.91 9.45
C GLY A 94 -4.83 -2.03 8.72
N CYS A 95 -4.65 -2.21 7.41
CA CYS A 95 -5.23 -3.31 6.66
C CYS A 95 -4.49 -4.62 6.96
N LYS A 96 -4.75 -5.24 8.11
CA LYS A 96 -3.97 -6.37 8.66
C LYS A 96 -3.90 -7.60 7.75
N LEU A 97 -4.95 -7.86 6.96
CA LEU A 97 -5.05 -9.02 6.07
C LEU A 97 -4.66 -8.73 4.62
N PHE A 98 -4.42 -7.46 4.26
CA PHE A 98 -4.09 -7.07 2.89
C PHE A 98 -2.79 -7.74 2.41
N ASP A 99 -2.83 -8.42 1.26
CA ASP A 99 -1.69 -9.05 0.60
C ASP A 99 -1.95 -9.15 -0.92
N CYS A 100 -2.45 -8.09 -1.55
CA CYS A 100 -2.70 -8.03 -2.99
C CYS A 100 -1.37 -7.85 -3.74
N ASN A 101 -1.24 -8.51 -4.90
CA ASN A 101 -0.13 -8.26 -5.83
C ASN A 101 -0.35 -6.91 -6.52
N LEU A 102 0.67 -6.05 -6.49
CA LEU A 102 0.62 -4.69 -7.02
C LEU A 102 1.62 -4.47 -8.18
N SER A 103 2.03 -5.54 -8.86
CA SER A 103 3.05 -5.51 -9.93
C SER A 103 2.65 -4.63 -11.12
N ASP A 104 1.34 -4.53 -11.41
CA ASP A 104 0.82 -3.80 -12.57
C ASP A 104 0.60 -2.31 -12.28
N TRP A 105 0.86 -1.86 -11.05
CA TRP A 105 0.66 -0.47 -10.68
C TRP A 105 1.78 0.45 -11.19
N ASP A 106 1.43 1.42 -12.01
CA ASP A 106 2.32 2.54 -12.37
C ASP A 106 2.24 3.65 -11.33
N VAL A 107 3.20 3.66 -10.40
CA VAL A 107 3.29 4.66 -9.32
C VAL A 107 4.23 5.82 -9.67
N SER A 108 4.63 5.97 -10.93
CA SER A 108 5.65 6.93 -11.36
C SER A 108 5.28 8.39 -11.10
N ASN A 109 3.99 8.71 -10.95
CA ASN A 109 3.51 10.06 -10.63
C ASN A 109 3.25 10.29 -9.13
N VAL A 110 3.45 9.27 -8.28
CA VAL A 110 3.19 9.40 -6.84
C VAL A 110 4.28 10.23 -6.16
N GLU A 111 3.86 11.20 -5.38
CA GLU A 111 4.72 12.13 -4.62
C GLU A 111 4.75 11.83 -3.12
N ASN A 112 3.66 11.22 -2.58
CA ASN A 112 3.49 10.95 -1.16
C ASN A 112 3.01 9.51 -0.90
N MET A 113 3.83 8.74 -0.18
CA MET A 113 3.53 7.36 0.27
C MET A 113 3.63 7.22 1.81
N CYS A 114 3.46 8.33 2.53
CA CYS A 114 3.52 8.35 3.99
C CYS A 114 2.54 7.33 4.58
N THR A 115 3.03 6.42 5.45
CA THR A 115 2.21 5.47 6.22
C THR A 115 1.33 4.54 5.34
N MET A 116 1.65 4.41 4.04
CA MET A 116 0.77 3.74 3.06
C MET A 116 0.38 2.31 3.47
N PHE A 117 1.33 1.51 3.94
CA PHE A 117 1.10 0.11 4.34
C PHE A 117 1.30 -0.14 5.84
N ALA A 118 1.45 0.91 6.66
CA ALA A 118 1.74 0.70 8.08
C ALA A 118 0.65 -0.16 8.74
N GLY A 119 1.10 -1.19 9.48
CA GLY A 119 0.21 -2.16 10.12
C GLY A 119 -0.40 -3.21 9.18
N CYS A 120 0.04 -3.33 7.93
CA CYS A 120 -0.35 -4.41 7.03
C CYS A 120 0.41 -5.70 7.36
N HIS A 121 0.00 -6.42 8.40
CA HIS A 121 0.76 -7.53 8.97
C HIS A 121 0.98 -8.70 8.00
N LYS A 122 0.07 -8.93 7.03
CA LYS A 122 0.16 -10.03 6.07
C LYS A 122 0.91 -9.64 4.80
N PHE A 123 1.06 -8.34 4.53
CA PHE A 123 1.63 -7.83 3.30
C PHE A 123 3.08 -8.25 3.11
N LYS A 124 3.37 -8.89 1.99
CA LYS A 124 4.73 -9.36 1.62
C LYS A 124 5.47 -8.39 0.72
N GLY A 125 4.73 -7.51 0.03
CA GLY A 125 5.26 -6.53 -0.92
C GLY A 125 5.45 -7.08 -2.34
N GLU A 126 4.72 -8.13 -2.74
CA GLU A 126 4.82 -8.70 -4.08
C GLU A 126 4.50 -7.65 -5.14
N GLY A 127 5.40 -7.48 -6.11
CA GLY A 127 5.30 -6.52 -7.21
C GLY A 127 5.95 -5.17 -6.96
N LEU A 128 6.33 -4.83 -5.72
CA LEU A 128 6.91 -3.52 -5.39
C LEU A 128 8.36 -3.36 -5.90
N GLU A 129 9.05 -4.45 -6.17
CA GLU A 129 10.44 -4.44 -6.65
C GLU A 129 10.62 -3.67 -7.97
N ASN A 130 9.56 -3.54 -8.77
CA ASN A 130 9.57 -2.87 -10.07
C ASN A 130 8.99 -1.44 -10.03
N TRP A 131 8.51 -0.98 -8.88
CA TRP A 131 7.92 0.35 -8.77
C TRP A 131 8.92 1.46 -9.06
N ASN A 132 8.52 2.41 -9.92
CA ASN A 132 9.25 3.66 -10.13
C ASN A 132 8.85 4.69 -9.07
N VAL A 133 9.58 4.75 -7.97
CA VAL A 133 9.33 5.69 -6.87
C VAL A 133 10.13 7.00 -7.00
N GLY A 134 10.69 7.28 -8.17
CA GLY A 134 11.61 8.41 -8.39
C GLY A 134 11.00 9.81 -8.19
N ASN A 135 9.69 9.94 -8.03
CA ASN A 135 9.02 11.19 -7.70
C ASN A 135 8.57 11.29 -6.23
N VAL A 136 8.68 10.20 -5.47
CA VAL A 136 8.27 10.21 -4.06
C VAL A 136 9.20 11.07 -3.21
N THR A 137 8.61 11.90 -2.38
CA THR A 137 9.33 12.81 -1.47
C THR A 137 9.13 12.46 0.00
N ASN A 138 8.10 11.69 0.34
CA ASN A 138 7.77 11.30 1.71
C ASN A 138 7.43 9.81 1.78
N MET A 139 8.21 9.05 2.57
CA MET A 139 8.03 7.63 2.88
C MET A 139 8.00 7.37 4.39
N TYR A 140 7.64 8.40 5.19
CA TYR A 140 7.49 8.26 6.65
C TYR A 140 6.60 7.06 6.98
N SER A 141 7.06 6.16 7.85
CA SER A 141 6.33 4.98 8.33
C SER A 141 5.71 4.08 7.23
N MET A 142 6.21 4.13 5.99
CA MET A 142 5.53 3.48 4.84
C MET A 142 5.21 2.01 5.06
N PHE A 143 6.11 1.25 5.69
CA PHE A 143 5.98 -0.18 5.99
C PHE A 143 6.04 -0.47 7.50
N GLU A 144 5.86 0.53 8.34
CA GLU A 144 5.89 0.35 9.79
C GLU A 144 5.02 -0.84 10.20
N ASN A 145 5.59 -1.76 11.02
CA ASN A 145 4.89 -2.93 11.54
C ASN A 145 4.30 -3.87 10.45
N CYS A 146 4.88 -3.88 9.25
CA CYS A 146 4.61 -4.90 8.23
C CYS A 146 5.44 -6.16 8.51
N GLU A 147 4.99 -6.99 9.46
CA GLU A 147 5.79 -8.10 10.02
C GLU A 147 6.24 -9.13 8.97
N ASN A 148 5.47 -9.33 7.90
CA ASN A 148 5.76 -10.29 6.83
C ASN A 148 6.45 -9.68 5.61
N PHE A 149 6.64 -8.37 5.58
CA PHE A 149 7.24 -7.67 4.45
C PHE A 149 8.70 -8.08 4.21
N ASN A 150 9.02 -8.49 2.99
CA ASN A 150 10.40 -8.83 2.59
C ASN A 150 10.58 -8.73 1.06
N CYS A 151 10.28 -7.58 0.47
CA CYS A 151 10.48 -7.31 -0.95
C CYS A 151 11.89 -6.76 -1.21
N ASP A 152 12.45 -7.05 -2.39
CA ASP A 152 13.73 -6.48 -2.83
C ASP A 152 13.54 -5.06 -3.36
N LEU A 153 13.83 -4.08 -2.54
CA LEU A 153 13.76 -2.66 -2.86
C LEU A 153 15.13 -2.05 -3.25
N SER A 154 16.14 -2.87 -3.48
CA SER A 154 17.52 -2.41 -3.75
C SER A 154 17.64 -1.51 -4.99
N LYS A 155 16.68 -1.60 -5.93
CA LYS A 155 16.64 -0.82 -7.17
C LYS A 155 15.83 0.47 -7.08
N TRP A 156 15.15 0.72 -5.97
CA TRP A 156 14.35 1.94 -5.81
C TRP A 156 15.22 3.19 -5.87
N ASN A 157 14.81 4.16 -6.69
CA ASN A 157 15.43 5.48 -6.72
C ASN A 157 14.80 6.39 -5.67
N VAL A 158 15.43 6.47 -4.49
CA VAL A 158 14.97 7.29 -3.36
C VAL A 158 15.63 8.67 -3.30
N SER A 159 16.29 9.11 -4.37
CA SER A 159 17.10 10.35 -4.37
C SER A 159 16.31 11.65 -4.16
N LYS A 160 14.97 11.62 -4.24
CA LYS A 160 14.10 12.75 -3.94
C LYS A 160 13.45 12.65 -2.55
N VAL A 161 13.55 11.51 -1.87
CA VAL A 161 12.93 11.29 -0.58
C VAL A 161 13.59 12.17 0.49
N LYS A 162 12.76 12.78 1.35
CA LYS A 162 13.19 13.70 2.41
C LYS A 162 12.97 13.11 3.79
N ASP A 163 12.10 12.13 3.94
CA ASP A 163 11.70 11.52 5.20
C ASP A 163 11.47 10.03 5.02
N ILE A 164 12.22 9.22 5.79
CA ILE A 164 12.10 7.76 5.91
C ILE A 164 12.00 7.33 7.38
N GLN A 165 11.69 8.26 8.31
CA GLN A 165 11.54 7.94 9.72
C GLN A 165 10.51 6.82 9.89
N TYR A 166 10.84 5.80 10.71
CA TYR A 166 10.05 4.60 10.96
C TYR A 166 9.72 3.74 9.71
N MET A 167 10.33 3.97 8.54
CA MET A 167 9.89 3.37 7.27
C MET A 167 9.73 1.83 7.33
N PHE A 168 10.66 1.12 7.99
CA PHE A 168 10.62 -0.33 8.17
C PHE A 168 10.56 -0.74 9.64
N TYR A 169 10.20 0.17 10.54
CA TYR A 169 10.14 -0.13 11.96
C TYR A 169 9.26 -1.36 12.22
N LYS A 170 9.81 -2.35 12.96
CA LYS A 170 9.17 -3.64 13.25
C LYS A 170 8.84 -4.52 12.02
N CYS A 171 9.50 -4.32 10.88
CA CYS A 171 9.44 -5.24 9.75
C CYS A 171 10.28 -6.50 10.04
N LYS A 172 9.74 -7.44 10.81
CA LYS A 172 10.49 -8.57 11.38
C LYS A 172 11.17 -9.46 10.36
N LYS A 173 10.56 -9.65 9.17
CA LYS A 173 11.11 -10.50 8.08
C LYS A 173 11.96 -9.73 7.07
N PHE A 174 12.00 -8.41 7.14
CA PHE A 174 12.72 -7.58 6.18
C PHE A 174 14.23 -7.86 6.19
N ASN A 175 14.80 -8.17 5.02
CA ASN A 175 16.23 -8.43 4.86
C ASN A 175 16.76 -7.99 3.48
N CYS A 176 16.31 -6.86 2.96
CA CYS A 176 16.79 -6.30 1.70
C CYS A 176 18.08 -5.51 1.90
N ASN A 177 19.00 -5.59 0.92
CA ASN A 177 20.22 -4.79 0.91
C ASN A 177 19.93 -3.38 0.35
N LEU A 178 19.92 -2.39 1.21
CA LEU A 178 19.67 -1.00 0.88
C LEU A 178 20.95 -0.14 0.74
N SER A 179 22.12 -0.74 0.71
CA SER A 179 23.41 -0.01 0.70
C SER A 179 23.60 0.93 -0.51
N LYS A 180 22.85 0.69 -1.60
CA LYS A 180 22.90 1.52 -2.82
C LYS A 180 21.92 2.69 -2.82
N TRP A 181 21.08 2.82 -1.82
CA TRP A 181 20.15 3.94 -1.75
C TRP A 181 20.87 5.28 -1.62
N ASN A 182 20.50 6.25 -2.46
CA ASN A 182 21.01 7.62 -2.33
C ASN A 182 20.08 8.40 -1.38
N VAL A 183 20.49 8.47 -0.13
CA VAL A 183 19.75 9.15 0.96
C VAL A 183 20.21 10.59 1.22
N ASN A 184 20.95 11.21 0.31
CA ASN A 184 21.54 12.54 0.52
C ASN A 184 20.51 13.66 0.80
N LYS A 185 19.25 13.48 0.40
CA LYS A 185 18.17 14.44 0.67
C LYS A 185 17.33 14.09 1.89
N VAL A 186 17.53 12.92 2.47
CA VAL A 186 16.81 12.49 3.66
C VAL A 186 17.23 13.38 4.84
N LYS A 187 16.25 13.96 5.51
CA LYS A 187 16.44 14.83 6.66
C LYS A 187 16.19 14.12 7.99
N ASP A 188 15.32 13.12 7.96
CA ASP A 188 14.96 12.31 9.09
C ASP A 188 14.88 10.83 8.70
N MET A 189 15.65 9.99 9.38
CA MET A 189 15.70 8.55 9.22
C MET A 189 15.64 7.80 10.56
N ASN A 190 15.24 8.49 11.63
CA ASN A 190 15.16 7.90 12.96
C ASN A 190 14.26 6.66 12.96
N TYR A 191 14.73 5.59 13.59
CA TYR A 191 14.01 4.31 13.71
C TYR A 191 13.66 3.63 12.37
N ALA A 192 14.27 4.06 11.24
CA ALA A 192 13.91 3.56 9.92
C ALA A 192 14.08 2.04 9.78
N LEU A 193 15.06 1.43 10.46
CA LEU A 193 15.38 0.00 10.39
C LEU A 193 15.33 -0.69 11.77
N ASP A 194 14.80 -0.02 12.80
CA ASP A 194 14.74 -0.60 14.14
C ASP A 194 13.73 -1.75 14.18
N ASP A 195 14.04 -2.75 15.03
CA ASP A 195 13.25 -3.99 15.16
C ASP A 195 13.09 -4.80 13.85
N CYS A 196 13.93 -4.56 12.81
CA CYS A 196 14.07 -5.41 11.64
C CYS A 196 14.92 -6.65 11.99
N THR A 197 14.37 -7.57 12.77
CA THR A 197 15.13 -8.68 13.40
C THR A 197 15.77 -9.66 12.41
N SER A 198 15.31 -9.72 11.16
CA SER A 198 15.90 -10.53 10.09
C SER A 198 16.97 -9.79 9.27
N LEU A 199 17.16 -8.49 9.45
CA LEU A 199 18.10 -7.69 8.67
C LEU A 199 19.54 -8.03 9.07
N LYS A 200 20.27 -8.68 8.17
CA LYS A 200 21.64 -9.17 8.45
C LYS A 200 22.69 -8.07 8.38
N ASN A 201 22.52 -7.12 7.46
CA ASN A 201 23.49 -6.06 7.20
C ASN A 201 22.76 -4.71 7.14
N LYS A 202 22.96 -3.88 8.14
CA LYS A 202 22.50 -2.48 8.09
C LYS A 202 23.33 -1.72 7.07
N PRO A 203 22.73 -0.88 6.23
CA PRO A 203 23.47 -0.05 5.28
C PRO A 203 24.30 1.01 6.01
N SER A 204 25.45 1.38 5.44
CA SER A 204 26.41 2.33 6.04
C SER A 204 25.83 3.76 6.26
N TRP A 205 24.74 4.09 5.58
CA TRP A 205 24.06 5.38 5.77
C TRP A 205 23.12 5.41 6.98
N TYR A 206 22.87 4.25 7.62
CA TYR A 206 22.02 4.14 8.81
C TYR A 206 22.91 3.94 10.05
N GLU A 207 23.07 4.99 10.84
CA GLU A 207 23.76 4.98 12.14
C GLU A 207 22.70 4.96 13.26
N GLU A 208 22.93 4.13 14.30
CA GLU A 208 22.09 4.06 15.52
C GLU A 208 22.32 5.25 16.45
#